data_52ad1c72206c361e1bb12ca28808c50c
#
_entry.id   52ad1c72206c361e1bb12ca28808c50c
#
_cell.length_a   1.000
_cell.length_b   1.000
_cell.length_c   1.000
_cell.angle_alpha   90.00
_cell.angle_beta   90.00
_cell.angle_gamma   90.00
#
_symmetry.space_group_name_H-M   'P 1'
#
loop_
_entity.id
_entity.type
_entity.pdbx_description
1 polymer ?
#
loop_
_entity_poly.entity_id
_entity_poly.type
_entity_poly.pdbx_seq_one_letter_code
_entity_poly.pdbx_strand_id
1 'polypeptide(L)'
;MSKVHASLLACAAAALAGCAGGPKAETPAGVMLAGTWKLSHALSDDPQRVIAQMRAQALKIIGRSSAGTDESLRGGPGGRGGAGRAGGAQSPDANPVLLPDEPSAGGSRGARRPDPLQYSPMMHVLAAVLARGDYLTVRQSSEELVFDYGATARSFTPGAHSVVSAEMGVADQVSGWQGREYVINIKAQLGPNVVDRYGLSSDGQRLTEKLRIGPAELPTVALTRVYERTAETAPRPPPTSD
;
A
#
# COMPACT_ATOMS: atom_id res chain seq x y z
N MET A 1 11.86 73.54 2.56
CA MET A 1 11.56 72.75 3.75
C MET A 1 10.99 71.43 3.30
N SER A 2 11.89 70.46 3.09
CA SER A 2 11.51 69.10 2.56
C SER A 2 11.31 68.16 3.75
N LYS A 3 10.13 67.53 3.79
CA LYS A 3 9.82 66.47 4.75
C LYS A 3 10.09 65.10 4.10
N VAL A 4 11.13 64.41 4.58
CA VAL A 4 11.47 63.05 4.20
C VAL A 4 10.56 62.11 4.96
N HIS A 5 9.74 61.33 4.22
CA HIS A 5 8.95 60.23 4.82
C HIS A 5 9.78 58.96 4.78
N ALA A 6 10.19 58.51 5.92
CA ALA A 6 10.84 57.20 6.12
C ALA A 6 9.74 56.13 6.15
N SER A 7 9.61 55.34 5.10
CA SER A 7 8.78 54.14 5.06
C SER A 7 9.53 52.98 5.74
N LEU A 8 9.08 52.57 6.90
CA LEU A 8 9.50 51.32 7.54
C LEU A 8 8.90 50.13 6.82
N LEU A 9 9.69 49.42 6.06
CA LEU A 9 9.35 48.09 5.55
C LEU A 9 9.54 47.10 6.69
N ALA A 10 8.46 46.65 7.33
CA ALA A 10 8.43 45.52 8.26
C ALA A 10 8.47 44.23 7.45
N CYS A 11 9.64 43.62 7.27
CA CYS A 11 9.78 42.25 6.80
C CYS A 11 9.25 41.28 7.86
N ALA A 12 8.04 40.81 7.68
CA ALA A 12 7.52 39.65 8.42
C ALA A 12 8.23 38.40 7.90
N ALA A 13 9.34 38.02 8.54
CA ALA A 13 9.97 36.74 8.36
C ALA A 13 9.06 35.67 9.00
N ALA A 14 8.19 35.07 8.19
CA ALA A 14 7.48 33.86 8.59
C ALA A 14 8.52 32.74 8.75
N ALA A 15 8.89 32.48 10.00
CA ALA A 15 9.74 31.35 10.36
C ALA A 15 8.99 30.07 10.02
N LEU A 16 9.35 29.46 8.90
CA LEU A 16 9.04 28.07 8.56
C LEU A 16 9.87 27.17 9.50
N ALA A 17 9.52 27.13 10.75
CA ALA A 17 9.98 26.12 11.67
C ALA A 17 9.31 24.80 11.30
N GLY A 18 9.83 24.14 10.27
CA GLY A 18 9.53 22.75 9.95
C GLY A 18 10.03 21.89 11.10
N CYS A 19 9.23 21.75 12.13
CA CYS A 19 9.48 20.79 13.20
C CYS A 19 9.43 19.39 12.63
N ALA A 20 10.59 18.80 12.36
CA ALA A 20 10.79 17.36 12.17
C ALA A 20 10.61 16.63 13.52
N GLY A 21 9.54 16.96 14.26
CA GLY A 21 9.15 16.28 15.49
C GLY A 21 8.21 15.13 15.16
N GLY A 22 8.34 14.02 15.91
CA GLY A 22 7.38 12.91 15.84
C GLY A 22 5.93 13.35 16.13
N PRO A 23 4.95 12.44 15.96
CA PRO A 23 3.56 12.70 16.28
C PRO A 23 3.40 13.17 17.74
N LYS A 24 2.62 14.25 17.97
CA LYS A 24 2.41 14.84 19.29
C LYS A 24 1.12 14.29 19.92
N ALA A 25 1.09 14.25 21.25
CA ALA A 25 -0.10 13.87 22.00
C ALA A 25 -1.19 14.95 21.94
N GLU A 26 -0.79 16.22 22.00
CA GLU A 26 -1.70 17.35 22.11
C GLU A 26 -2.49 17.60 20.84
N THR A 27 -3.81 17.68 20.98
CA THR A 27 -4.72 18.03 19.89
C THR A 27 -4.53 19.49 19.50
N PRO A 28 -4.30 19.79 18.22
CA PRO A 28 -4.19 21.18 17.74
C PRO A 28 -5.49 21.95 17.95
N ALA A 29 -5.39 23.22 18.32
CA ALA A 29 -6.55 24.06 18.54
C ALA A 29 -7.47 24.10 17.30
N GLY A 30 -8.77 23.94 17.54
CA GLY A 30 -9.80 23.95 16.50
C GLY A 30 -9.78 22.77 15.54
N VAL A 31 -9.15 21.65 15.91
CA VAL A 31 -9.23 20.39 15.14
C VAL A 31 -10.08 19.39 15.89
N MET A 32 -11.23 19.03 15.30
CA MET A 32 -12.16 18.06 15.85
C MET A 32 -12.54 17.06 14.74
N LEU A 33 -11.90 15.90 14.74
CA LEU A 33 -12.20 14.83 13.78
C LEU A 33 -13.48 14.07 14.15
N ALA A 34 -13.95 14.22 15.41
CA ALA A 34 -15.14 13.54 15.89
C ALA A 34 -16.35 13.79 15.00
N GLY A 35 -17.10 12.74 14.74
CA GLY A 35 -18.30 12.78 13.90
C GLY A 35 -18.51 11.49 13.14
N THR A 36 -19.58 11.48 12.35
CA THR A 36 -19.91 10.39 11.43
C THR A 36 -19.64 10.83 10.00
N TRP A 37 -19.02 9.96 9.26
CA TRP A 37 -18.44 10.25 7.95
C TRP A 37 -18.85 9.15 6.96
N LYS A 38 -19.19 9.53 5.73
CA LYS A 38 -19.50 8.63 4.63
C LYS A 38 -18.53 8.84 3.49
N LEU A 39 -17.96 7.76 2.96
CA LEU A 39 -17.01 7.80 1.85
C LEU A 39 -17.65 8.41 0.61
N SER A 40 -16.99 9.41 0.04
CA SER A 40 -17.33 9.99 -1.25
C SER A 40 -16.48 9.32 -2.33
N HIS A 41 -17.07 8.38 -3.05
CA HIS A 41 -16.38 7.68 -4.15
C HIS A 41 -15.95 8.63 -5.25
N ALA A 42 -16.70 9.71 -5.46
CA ALA A 42 -16.38 10.72 -6.49
C ALA A 42 -15.14 11.55 -6.18
N LEU A 43 -14.83 11.75 -4.87
CA LEU A 43 -13.67 12.52 -4.40
C LEU A 43 -12.48 11.65 -3.99
N SER A 44 -12.69 10.34 -3.91
CA SER A 44 -11.68 9.37 -3.51
C SER A 44 -10.97 8.78 -4.72
N ASP A 45 -9.77 8.26 -4.49
CA ASP A 45 -9.08 7.46 -5.51
C ASP A 45 -9.88 6.19 -5.82
N ASP A 46 -9.88 5.81 -7.09
CA ASP A 46 -10.45 4.53 -7.52
C ASP A 46 -9.52 3.36 -7.11
N PRO A 47 -9.97 2.47 -6.21
CA PRO A 47 -9.17 1.35 -5.75
C PRO A 47 -8.72 0.42 -6.87
N GLN A 48 -9.56 0.23 -7.90
CA GLN A 48 -9.24 -0.64 -9.02
C GLN A 48 -8.08 -0.09 -9.85
N ARG A 49 -8.00 1.24 -10.00
CA ARG A 49 -6.87 1.90 -10.64
C ARG A 49 -5.58 1.70 -9.85
N VAL A 50 -5.63 1.83 -8.53
CA VAL A 50 -4.46 1.61 -7.66
C VAL A 50 -3.98 0.16 -7.77
N ILE A 51 -4.89 -0.82 -7.69
CA ILE A 51 -4.56 -2.24 -7.84
C ILE A 51 -3.99 -2.54 -9.22
N ALA A 52 -4.55 -1.96 -10.29
CA ALA A 52 -4.04 -2.13 -11.65
C ALA A 52 -2.61 -1.58 -11.79
N GLN A 53 -2.30 -0.43 -11.16
CA GLN A 53 -0.96 0.12 -11.13
C GLN A 53 0.02 -0.79 -10.37
N MET A 54 -0.36 -1.32 -9.21
CA MET A 54 0.44 -2.28 -8.46
C MET A 54 0.75 -3.53 -9.30
N ARG A 55 -0.27 -4.09 -9.97
CA ARG A 55 -0.11 -5.25 -10.84
C ARG A 55 0.85 -4.97 -12.00
N ALA A 56 0.75 -3.81 -12.63
CA ALA A 56 1.65 -3.41 -13.70
C ALA A 56 3.10 -3.26 -13.21
N GLN A 57 3.31 -2.74 -12.00
CA GLN A 57 4.63 -2.64 -11.38
C GLN A 57 5.21 -4.01 -11.05
N ALA A 58 4.41 -4.91 -10.47
CA ALA A 58 4.82 -6.28 -10.18
C ALA A 58 5.27 -7.03 -11.45
N LEU A 59 4.49 -6.92 -12.53
CA LEU A 59 4.85 -7.53 -13.82
C LEU A 59 6.17 -6.97 -14.40
N LYS A 60 6.42 -5.66 -14.26
CA LYS A 60 7.69 -5.04 -14.69
C LYS A 60 8.89 -5.58 -13.88
N ILE A 61 8.72 -5.79 -12.58
CA ILE A 61 9.78 -6.34 -11.71
C ILE A 61 10.08 -7.78 -12.12
N ILE A 62 9.05 -8.61 -12.28
CA ILE A 62 9.18 -10.01 -12.70
C ILE A 62 9.85 -10.09 -14.09
N GLY A 63 9.43 -9.26 -15.04
CA GLY A 63 10.00 -9.24 -16.39
C GLY A 63 11.48 -8.83 -16.42
N ARG A 64 11.90 -7.92 -15.55
CA ARG A 64 13.32 -7.54 -15.42
C ARG A 64 14.16 -8.66 -14.82
N SER A 65 13.63 -9.35 -13.82
CA SER A 65 14.34 -10.49 -13.18
C SER A 65 14.53 -11.65 -14.17
N SER A 66 13.58 -11.88 -15.06
CA SER A 66 13.66 -12.94 -16.09
C SER A 66 14.67 -12.59 -17.20
N ALA A 67 14.79 -11.32 -17.59
CA ALA A 67 15.72 -10.88 -18.63
C ALA A 67 17.19 -10.93 -18.17
N GLY A 68 17.46 -10.72 -16.89
CA GLY A 68 18.81 -10.76 -16.32
C GLY A 68 19.42 -12.16 -16.23
N THR A 69 18.59 -13.21 -16.18
CA THR A 69 19.06 -14.60 -16.14
C THR A 69 19.48 -15.14 -17.50
N ASP A 70 18.91 -14.62 -18.58
CA ASP A 70 19.23 -15.09 -19.93
C ASP A 70 20.57 -14.54 -20.45
N GLU A 71 20.98 -13.35 -19.98
CA GLU A 71 22.25 -12.71 -20.37
C GLU A 71 23.45 -13.36 -19.68
N SER A 72 23.28 -13.92 -18.49
CA SER A 72 24.34 -14.61 -17.74
C SER A 72 24.70 -15.97 -18.32
N LEU A 73 23.84 -16.58 -19.14
CA LEU A 73 24.08 -17.86 -19.80
C LEU A 73 24.69 -17.72 -21.21
N ARG A 74 24.73 -16.51 -21.79
CA ARG A 74 25.32 -16.24 -23.10
C ARG A 74 26.76 -15.72 -23.09
N GLY A 75 27.32 -15.46 -21.93
CA GLY A 75 28.67 -14.91 -21.76
C GLY A 75 29.74 -15.92 -21.48
N GLY A 76 29.84 -17.01 -22.27
CA GLY A 76 31.00 -17.89 -22.27
C GLY A 76 31.88 -17.57 -23.48
N PRO A 77 33.10 -17.01 -23.30
CA PRO A 77 34.02 -16.82 -24.42
C PRO A 77 34.68 -18.13 -24.84
N GLY A 78 34.43 -18.50 -26.09
CA GLY A 78 35.32 -19.23 -26.98
C GLY A 78 36.20 -20.36 -26.41
N GLY A 79 35.81 -21.59 -26.62
CA GLY A 79 36.70 -22.74 -26.67
C GLY A 79 36.78 -23.28 -28.08
N ARG A 80 37.83 -22.89 -28.78
CA ARG A 80 38.25 -23.53 -30.03
C ARG A 80 38.80 -24.92 -29.75
N GLY A 81 38.48 -25.88 -30.61
CA GLY A 81 39.41 -26.98 -30.96
C GLY A 81 38.93 -28.36 -30.49
N GLY A 82 38.82 -29.24 -31.47
CA GLY A 82 38.82 -30.67 -31.23
C GLY A 82 38.09 -31.46 -32.32
N ALA A 83 38.75 -31.60 -33.50
CA ALA A 83 38.41 -32.61 -34.46
C ALA A 83 38.76 -34.01 -33.87
N GLY A 84 37.82 -34.88 -33.84
CA GLY A 84 37.97 -36.29 -33.41
C GLY A 84 36.99 -37.19 -34.18
N ARG A 85 37.58 -37.88 -35.09
CA ARG A 85 37.07 -38.82 -36.08
C ARG A 85 36.72 -40.18 -35.44
N ALA A 86 35.75 -40.89 -36.10
CA ALA A 86 35.70 -42.34 -36.30
C ALA A 86 34.92 -43.20 -35.29
N GLY A 87 34.08 -44.01 -35.89
CA GLY A 87 33.84 -45.42 -35.58
C GLY A 87 32.46 -45.73 -35.01
N GLY A 88 31.49 -46.06 -35.83
CA GLY A 88 31.20 -47.41 -36.34
C GLY A 88 30.58 -48.31 -35.29
N ALA A 89 29.29 -48.59 -35.43
CA ALA A 89 28.76 -49.97 -35.31
C ALA A 89 27.22 -49.91 -35.51
N GLN A 90 26.80 -50.39 -36.63
CA GLN A 90 25.40 -50.83 -36.88
C GLN A 90 25.12 -52.07 -36.07
N SER A 91 24.02 -52.11 -35.35
CA SER A 91 23.36 -53.35 -34.98
C SER A 91 21.98 -53.34 -35.58
N PRO A 92 21.66 -54.36 -36.44
CA PRO A 92 20.33 -54.57 -36.92
C PRO A 92 19.54 -55.40 -35.91
N ASP A 93 18.23 -55.27 -35.95
CA ASP A 93 17.18 -56.00 -35.23
C ASP A 93 16.65 -55.34 -33.94
N ALA A 94 15.66 -54.51 -34.16
CA ALA A 94 14.54 -54.35 -33.25
C ALA A 94 13.29 -53.96 -34.02
N ASN A 95 12.35 -54.88 -34.04
CA ASN A 95 11.01 -54.83 -34.57
C ASN A 95 10.27 -53.53 -34.19
N PRO A 96 9.54 -52.85 -35.11
CA PRO A 96 8.66 -51.77 -34.78
C PRO A 96 7.36 -52.31 -34.15
N VAL A 97 7.24 -52.24 -32.86
CA VAL A 97 5.96 -52.40 -32.18
C VAL A 97 5.15 -51.15 -32.46
N LEU A 98 4.13 -51.32 -33.34
CA LEU A 98 3.09 -50.37 -33.58
C LEU A 98 2.30 -50.16 -32.26
N LEU A 99 2.58 -49.05 -31.55
CA LEU A 99 1.70 -48.56 -30.51
C LEU A 99 0.53 -47.78 -31.17
N PRO A 100 -0.71 -47.99 -30.69
CA PRO A 100 -1.88 -47.34 -31.28
C PRO A 100 -1.75 -45.80 -31.09
N ASP A 101 -2.14 -45.06 -32.12
CA ASP A 101 -2.28 -43.61 -32.16
C ASP A 101 -3.10 -43.15 -30.95
N GLU A 102 -2.43 -42.60 -29.92
CA GLU A 102 -3.07 -41.78 -28.92
C GLU A 102 -3.50 -40.48 -29.60
N PRO A 103 -4.77 -40.06 -29.47
CA PRO A 103 -5.19 -38.78 -30.00
C PRO A 103 -4.48 -37.67 -29.22
N SER A 104 -3.57 -36.98 -29.89
CA SER A 104 -2.95 -35.76 -29.40
C SER A 104 -4.01 -34.69 -29.12
N ALA A 105 -4.69 -34.77 -27.98
CA ALA A 105 -5.49 -33.70 -27.41
C ALA A 105 -4.57 -32.62 -26.82
N GLY A 106 -3.70 -32.05 -27.63
CA GLY A 106 -2.82 -30.95 -27.31
C GLY A 106 -3.52 -29.60 -27.35
N GLY A 107 -4.62 -29.45 -26.65
CA GLY A 107 -5.13 -28.15 -26.28
C GLY A 107 -4.43 -27.69 -25.00
N SER A 108 -3.28 -27.07 -25.10
CA SER A 108 -2.74 -26.30 -23.96
C SER A 108 -3.70 -25.15 -23.71
N ARG A 109 -4.75 -25.42 -22.91
CA ARG A 109 -5.52 -24.38 -22.24
C ARG A 109 -4.48 -23.57 -21.48
N GLY A 110 -4.19 -22.35 -21.98
CA GLY A 110 -3.19 -21.46 -21.44
C GLY A 110 -3.37 -21.38 -19.93
N ALA A 111 -2.46 -21.99 -19.19
CA ALA A 111 -2.45 -21.89 -17.75
C ALA A 111 -2.49 -20.40 -17.42
N ARG A 112 -3.59 -19.93 -16.82
CA ARG A 112 -3.69 -18.54 -16.38
C ARG A 112 -2.50 -18.29 -15.49
N ARG A 113 -1.62 -17.39 -15.91
CA ARG A 113 -0.51 -16.97 -15.05
C ARG A 113 -1.10 -16.52 -13.72
N PRO A 114 -0.57 -16.98 -12.58
CA PRO A 114 -1.05 -16.57 -11.27
C PRO A 114 -0.97 -15.04 -11.16
N ASP A 115 -1.92 -14.43 -10.46
CA ASP A 115 -1.89 -12.98 -10.21
C ASP A 115 -0.61 -12.62 -9.45
N PRO A 116 0.26 -11.73 -9.97
CA PRO A 116 1.51 -11.36 -9.33
C PRO A 116 1.31 -10.70 -7.95
N LEU A 117 0.10 -10.28 -7.63
CA LEU A 117 -0.25 -9.68 -6.33
C LEU A 117 -0.84 -10.69 -5.33
N GLN A 118 -1.03 -11.95 -5.71
CA GLN A 118 -1.69 -12.97 -4.88
C GLN A 118 -1.07 -13.11 -3.48
N TYR A 119 0.25 -12.97 -3.39
CA TYR A 119 1.01 -13.07 -2.13
C TYR A 119 1.73 -11.77 -1.76
N SER A 120 1.30 -10.64 -2.31
CA SER A 120 1.90 -9.34 -2.04
C SER A 120 1.48 -8.83 -0.66
N PRO A 121 2.40 -8.63 0.30
CA PRO A 121 2.09 -8.02 1.60
C PRO A 121 1.48 -6.63 1.46
N MET A 122 1.94 -5.84 0.48
CA MET A 122 1.37 -4.52 0.22
C MET A 122 -0.08 -4.61 -0.26
N MET A 123 -0.42 -5.64 -1.05
CA MET A 123 -1.81 -5.88 -1.48
C MET A 123 -2.70 -6.29 -0.30
N HIS A 124 -2.20 -7.10 0.63
CA HIS A 124 -2.95 -7.48 1.84
C HIS A 124 -3.27 -6.26 2.71
N VAL A 125 -2.31 -5.37 2.93
CA VAL A 125 -2.55 -4.11 3.66
C VAL A 125 -3.59 -3.25 2.93
N LEU A 126 -3.47 -3.09 1.62
CA LEU A 126 -4.45 -2.34 0.84
C LEU A 126 -5.84 -2.96 0.92
N ALA A 127 -5.95 -4.27 0.79
CA ALA A 127 -7.23 -5.00 0.89
C ALA A 127 -7.88 -4.81 2.26
N ALA A 128 -7.10 -4.85 3.35
CA ALA A 128 -7.60 -4.60 4.71
C ALA A 128 -8.15 -3.17 4.87
N VAL A 129 -7.52 -2.18 4.22
CA VAL A 129 -8.06 -0.80 4.21
C VAL A 129 -9.35 -0.70 3.40
N LEU A 130 -9.41 -1.34 2.24
CA LEU A 130 -10.60 -1.32 1.39
C LEU A 130 -11.78 -2.05 2.04
N ALA A 131 -11.52 -3.08 2.85
CA ALA A 131 -12.54 -3.82 3.60
C ALA A 131 -13.19 -3.01 4.74
N ARG A 132 -12.67 -1.83 5.11
CA ARG A 132 -13.24 -0.95 6.14
C ARG A 132 -14.65 -0.42 5.79
N GLY A 133 -15.07 -0.53 4.51
CA GLY A 133 -16.36 -0.05 4.04
C GLY A 133 -16.42 1.47 3.86
N ASP A 134 -17.64 1.99 3.73
CA ASP A 134 -17.90 3.38 3.34
C ASP A 134 -18.21 4.31 4.51
N TYR A 135 -18.43 3.77 5.71
CA TYR A 135 -18.77 4.55 6.88
C TYR A 135 -17.66 4.55 7.90
N LEU A 136 -17.44 5.70 8.52
CA LEU A 136 -16.47 5.90 9.59
C LEU A 136 -17.08 6.78 10.67
N THR A 137 -17.10 6.29 11.90
CA THR A 137 -17.40 7.11 13.07
C THR A 137 -16.11 7.37 13.84
N VAL A 138 -15.78 8.63 14.03
CA VAL A 138 -14.62 9.03 14.84
C VAL A 138 -15.11 9.53 16.19
N ARG A 139 -14.58 8.94 17.26
CA ARG A 139 -14.69 9.47 18.62
C ARG A 139 -13.35 10.03 19.05
N GLN A 140 -13.34 11.25 19.55
CA GLN A 140 -12.12 11.96 19.95
C GLN A 140 -12.27 12.49 21.36
N SER A 141 -11.31 12.17 22.19
CA SER A 141 -11.08 12.77 23.50
C SER A 141 -9.65 13.33 23.59
N SER A 142 -9.26 13.85 24.74
CA SER A 142 -7.87 14.26 25.00
C SER A 142 -6.90 13.08 25.04
N GLU A 143 -7.38 11.89 25.37
CA GLU A 143 -6.56 10.70 25.63
C GLU A 143 -6.63 9.67 24.52
N GLU A 144 -7.71 9.70 23.72
CA GLU A 144 -8.00 8.63 22.76
C GLU A 144 -8.67 9.14 21.51
N LEU A 145 -8.26 8.58 20.37
CA LEU A 145 -9.01 8.62 19.11
C LEU A 145 -9.45 7.20 18.74
N VAL A 146 -10.75 7.03 18.51
CA VAL A 146 -11.33 5.77 18.05
C VAL A 146 -11.89 5.97 16.65
N PHE A 147 -11.41 5.17 15.70
CA PHE A 147 -11.93 5.07 14.34
C PHE A 147 -12.77 3.79 14.23
N ASP A 148 -14.08 3.95 14.16
CA ASP A 148 -15.07 2.86 14.12
C ASP A 148 -15.65 2.76 12.71
N TYR A 149 -15.37 1.67 12.01
CA TYR A 149 -15.82 1.38 10.64
C TYR A 149 -17.04 0.44 10.63
N GLY A 150 -17.67 0.20 11.77
CA GLY A 150 -18.80 -0.70 11.94
C GLY A 150 -18.36 -2.14 12.22
N ALA A 151 -17.76 -2.82 11.27
CA ALA A 151 -17.22 -4.18 11.43
C ALA A 151 -15.93 -4.22 12.26
N THR A 152 -15.13 -3.16 12.22
CA THR A 152 -13.87 -3.05 12.94
C THR A 152 -13.73 -1.68 13.57
N ALA A 153 -13.15 -1.61 14.75
CA ALA A 153 -12.79 -0.37 15.43
C ALA A 153 -11.30 -0.41 15.80
N ARG A 154 -10.66 0.75 15.69
CA ARG A 154 -9.25 0.94 16.06
C ARG A 154 -9.14 2.12 17.02
N SER A 155 -8.46 1.91 18.13
CA SER A 155 -8.23 2.91 19.16
C SER A 155 -6.75 3.32 19.17
N PHE A 156 -6.51 4.60 19.37
CA PHE A 156 -5.17 5.18 19.39
C PHE A 156 -5.02 6.19 20.52
N THR A 157 -3.97 6.05 21.31
CA THR A 157 -3.55 7.05 22.28
C THR A 157 -2.57 8.01 21.61
N PRO A 158 -2.90 9.30 21.43
CA PRO A 158 -2.02 10.26 20.76
C PRO A 158 -0.66 10.36 21.47
N GLY A 159 0.41 10.33 20.70
CA GLY A 159 1.79 10.37 21.19
C GLY A 159 2.33 9.05 21.74
N ALA A 160 1.49 8.02 21.88
CA ALA A 160 1.92 6.73 22.43
C ALA A 160 2.62 5.87 21.36
N HIS A 161 3.52 5.04 21.86
CA HIS A 161 4.14 3.94 21.14
C HIS A 161 3.48 2.64 21.57
N SER A 162 3.17 1.78 20.63
CA SER A 162 2.63 0.44 20.87
C SER A 162 3.22 -0.58 19.90
N VAL A 163 3.27 -1.83 20.34
CA VAL A 163 3.59 -2.96 19.46
C VAL A 163 2.28 -3.61 19.08
N VAL A 164 2.05 -3.75 17.79
CA VAL A 164 0.82 -4.30 17.24
C VAL A 164 1.11 -5.50 16.35
N SER A 165 0.12 -6.37 16.20
CA SER A 165 0.19 -7.43 15.19
C SER A 165 0.09 -6.81 13.80
N ALA A 166 0.98 -7.22 12.91
CA ALA A 166 0.98 -6.87 11.50
C ALA A 166 0.82 -8.13 10.66
N GLU A 167 0.53 -7.96 9.37
CA GLU A 167 0.27 -9.08 8.44
C GLU A 167 1.38 -10.15 8.44
N MET A 168 2.63 -9.73 8.63
CA MET A 168 3.80 -10.62 8.60
C MET A 168 4.58 -10.63 9.93
N GLY A 169 3.89 -10.48 11.08
CA GLY A 169 4.54 -10.50 12.39
C GLY A 169 4.13 -9.34 13.28
N VAL A 170 5.12 -8.62 13.80
CA VAL A 170 4.88 -7.46 14.69
C VAL A 170 5.34 -6.17 14.03
N ALA A 171 4.74 -5.07 14.46
CA ALA A 171 5.07 -3.73 14.01
C ALA A 171 5.09 -2.74 15.17
N ASP A 172 5.99 -1.77 15.10
CA ASP A 172 5.96 -0.60 15.96
C ASP A 172 4.92 0.39 15.42
N GLN A 173 4.00 0.81 16.25
CA GLN A 173 3.00 1.80 15.93
C GLN A 173 3.18 3.05 16.77
N VAL A 174 3.21 4.20 16.10
CA VAL A 174 3.21 5.52 16.73
C VAL A 174 2.09 6.33 16.10
N SER A 175 1.26 6.95 16.91
CA SER A 175 0.19 7.80 16.42
C SER A 175 0.11 9.12 17.15
N GLY A 176 -0.43 10.15 16.51
CA GLY A 176 -0.57 11.47 17.13
C GLY A 176 -0.68 12.57 16.09
N TRP A 177 -0.60 13.80 16.54
CA TRP A 177 -0.80 14.98 15.73
C TRP A 177 0.48 15.49 15.07
N GLN A 178 0.44 15.75 13.78
CA GLN A 178 1.45 16.46 13.00
C GLN A 178 0.79 17.65 12.29
N GLY A 179 1.01 18.87 12.81
CA GLY A 179 0.25 20.03 12.38
C GLY A 179 -1.25 19.82 12.64
N ARG A 180 -2.08 19.87 11.61
CA ARG A 180 -3.54 19.68 11.72
C ARG A 180 -4.00 18.27 11.29
N GLU A 181 -3.08 17.36 10.98
CA GLU A 181 -3.39 15.99 10.61
C GLU A 181 -3.11 15.03 11.79
N TYR A 182 -3.98 14.06 12.00
CA TYR A 182 -3.71 12.90 12.85
C TYR A 182 -2.99 11.85 12.03
N VAL A 183 -1.83 11.40 12.49
CA VAL A 183 -0.94 10.51 11.75
C VAL A 183 -0.74 9.23 12.52
N ILE A 184 -0.88 8.12 11.83
CA ILE A 184 -0.61 6.77 12.33
C ILE A 184 0.53 6.22 11.49
N ASN A 185 1.68 5.98 12.14
CA ASN A 185 2.84 5.36 11.52
C ASN A 185 2.95 3.92 12.03
N ILE A 186 2.94 2.96 11.13
CA ILE A 186 3.16 1.55 11.44
C ILE A 186 4.44 1.12 10.73
N LYS A 187 5.44 0.71 11.49
CA LYS A 187 6.73 0.29 11.01
C LYS A 187 6.86 -1.22 11.25
N ALA A 188 6.59 -2.00 10.23
CA ALA A 188 6.65 -3.45 10.31
C ALA A 188 8.11 -3.93 10.40
N GLN A 189 8.36 -4.98 11.18
CA GLN A 189 9.66 -5.67 11.18
C GLN A 189 9.88 -6.42 9.88
N LEU A 190 8.82 -7.03 9.37
CA LEU A 190 8.76 -7.67 8.06
C LEU A 190 7.56 -7.10 7.30
N GLY A 191 7.72 -6.82 5.99
CA GLY A 191 6.66 -6.28 5.17
C GLY A 191 6.69 -4.75 5.02
N PRO A 192 5.61 -4.16 4.49
CA PRO A 192 5.56 -2.74 4.19
C PRO A 192 5.33 -1.88 5.42
N ASN A 193 5.96 -0.70 5.44
CA ASN A 193 5.57 0.35 6.36
C ASN A 193 4.25 0.99 5.91
N VAL A 194 3.46 1.47 6.88
CA VAL A 194 2.19 2.13 6.61
C VAL A 194 2.17 3.50 7.27
N VAL A 195 1.79 4.51 6.52
CA VAL A 195 1.53 5.84 7.05
C VAL A 195 0.11 6.22 6.66
N ASP A 196 -0.73 6.43 7.66
CA ASP A 196 -2.13 6.81 7.49
C ASP A 196 -2.33 8.19 8.10
N ARG A 197 -2.87 9.16 7.34
CA ARG A 197 -3.03 10.55 7.74
C ARG A 197 -4.48 10.99 7.59
N TYR A 198 -5.05 11.53 8.64
CA TYR A 198 -6.41 12.04 8.67
C TYR A 198 -6.39 13.56 8.84
N GLY A 199 -6.90 14.27 7.87
CA GLY A 199 -6.97 15.73 7.86
C GLY A 199 -8.39 16.23 7.64
N LEU A 200 -8.79 17.25 8.38
CA LEU A 200 -10.10 17.90 8.25
C LEU A 200 -9.99 19.09 7.30
N SER A 201 -10.96 19.24 6.42
CA SER A 201 -11.11 20.48 5.61
C SER A 201 -11.37 21.69 6.49
N SER A 202 -11.09 22.88 5.98
CA SER A 202 -11.25 24.14 6.74
C SER A 202 -12.67 24.41 7.18
N ASP A 203 -13.67 23.96 6.41
CA ASP A 203 -15.09 24.04 6.71
C ASP A 203 -15.61 22.93 7.65
N GLY A 204 -14.74 21.96 7.98
CA GLY A 204 -15.08 20.84 8.84
C GLY A 204 -16.06 19.83 8.22
N GLN A 205 -16.35 19.92 6.91
CA GLN A 205 -17.34 19.07 6.25
C GLN A 205 -16.72 17.84 5.58
N ARG A 206 -15.41 17.82 5.38
CA ARG A 206 -14.72 16.69 4.75
C ARG A 206 -13.55 16.23 5.60
N LEU A 207 -13.45 14.91 5.76
CA LEU A 207 -12.31 14.21 6.37
C LEU A 207 -11.56 13.49 5.24
N THR A 208 -10.27 13.77 5.10
CA THR A 208 -9.41 13.13 4.10
C THR A 208 -8.46 12.16 4.79
N GLU A 209 -8.51 10.89 4.40
CA GLU A 209 -7.55 9.84 4.74
C GLU A 209 -6.54 9.72 3.59
N LYS A 210 -5.25 9.88 3.89
CA LYS A 210 -4.15 9.70 2.94
C LYS A 210 -3.29 8.53 3.41
N LEU A 211 -3.46 7.40 2.76
CA LEU A 211 -2.72 6.18 3.05
C LEU A 211 -1.48 6.09 2.16
N ARG A 212 -0.35 5.69 2.75
CA ARG A 212 0.87 5.29 2.02
C ARG A 212 1.34 3.95 2.54
N ILE A 213 1.62 3.02 1.63
CA ILE A 213 2.07 1.66 1.90
C ILE A 213 3.41 1.43 1.23
N GLY A 214 4.39 0.92 1.96
CA GLY A 214 5.71 0.58 1.43
C GLY A 214 6.76 1.69 1.59
N PRO A 215 7.90 1.59 0.86
CA PRO A 215 8.18 0.51 -0.08
C PRO A 215 8.44 -0.85 0.60
N ALA A 216 8.22 -1.93 -0.13
CA ALA A 216 8.59 -3.31 0.24
C ALA A 216 8.93 -4.09 -1.04
N GLU A 217 8.15 -5.11 -1.40
CA GLU A 217 8.29 -5.85 -2.66
C GLU A 217 7.92 -5.01 -3.91
N LEU A 218 7.13 -3.93 -3.70
CA LEU A 218 6.77 -2.95 -4.72
C LEU A 218 7.17 -1.54 -4.28
N PRO A 219 7.26 -0.57 -5.19
CA PRO A 219 7.37 0.85 -4.86
C PRO A 219 6.19 1.33 -4.01
N THR A 220 6.40 2.43 -3.28
CA THR A 220 5.35 3.02 -2.44
C THR A 220 4.05 3.24 -3.21
N VAL A 221 2.95 2.77 -2.62
CA VAL A 221 1.59 2.96 -3.09
C VAL A 221 0.90 4.00 -2.22
N ALA A 222 0.11 4.87 -2.85
CA ALA A 222 -0.71 5.86 -2.17
C ALA A 222 -2.19 5.67 -2.53
N LEU A 223 -3.06 5.90 -1.55
CA LEU A 223 -4.51 5.91 -1.71
C LEU A 223 -5.09 7.06 -0.91
N THR A 224 -5.93 7.87 -1.54
CA THR A 224 -6.69 8.93 -0.88
C THR A 224 -8.15 8.53 -0.77
N ARG A 225 -8.71 8.63 0.43
CA ARG A 225 -10.13 8.45 0.71
C ARG A 225 -10.69 9.73 1.29
N VAL A 226 -11.74 10.24 0.70
CA VAL A 226 -12.41 11.47 1.14
C VAL A 226 -13.78 11.11 1.67
N TYR A 227 -14.05 11.51 2.89
CA TYR A 227 -15.33 11.29 3.56
C TYR A 227 -16.05 12.62 3.72
N GLU A 228 -17.35 12.61 3.54
CA GLU A 228 -18.25 13.74 3.79
C GLU A 228 -19.01 13.53 5.10
N ARG A 229 -19.25 14.59 5.84
CA ARG A 229 -19.96 14.52 7.11
C ARG A 229 -21.40 14.03 6.89
N THR A 230 -21.87 13.12 7.70
CA THR A 230 -23.22 12.54 7.61
C THR A 230 -23.84 12.35 8.99
N ALA A 231 -25.15 12.27 9.03
CA ALA A 231 -25.90 11.82 10.22
C ALA A 231 -26.13 10.29 10.22
N GLU A 232 -25.81 9.61 9.11
CA GLU A 232 -25.96 8.16 8.99
C GLU A 232 -24.88 7.45 9.82
N THR A 233 -25.25 6.45 10.59
CA THR A 233 -24.33 5.61 11.35
C THR A 233 -23.85 4.42 10.50
N ALA A 234 -22.63 3.96 10.74
CA ALA A 234 -22.11 2.76 10.09
C ALA A 234 -23.03 1.56 10.40
N PRO A 235 -23.44 0.79 9.37
CA PRO A 235 -24.17 -0.46 9.59
C PRO A 235 -23.27 -1.42 10.39
N ARG A 236 -23.80 -1.95 11.47
CA ARG A 236 -23.13 -3.02 12.23
C ARG A 236 -23.52 -4.36 11.63
N PRO A 237 -22.57 -5.29 11.47
CA PRO A 237 -22.92 -6.65 11.11
C PRO A 237 -23.88 -7.22 12.17
N PRO A 238 -24.85 -8.06 11.79
CA PRO A 238 -25.69 -8.73 12.75
C PRO A 238 -24.84 -9.52 13.74
N PRO A 239 -25.24 -9.65 15.02
CA PRO A 239 -24.53 -10.45 15.98
C PRO A 239 -24.43 -11.88 15.42
N THR A 240 -23.22 -12.42 15.39
CA THR A 240 -22.98 -13.83 15.08
C THR A 240 -23.69 -14.63 16.16
N SER A 241 -24.70 -15.41 15.77
CA SER A 241 -25.34 -16.38 16.67
C SER A 241 -24.29 -17.48 16.91
N ASP A 242 -23.77 -17.55 18.13
CA ASP A 242 -22.96 -18.68 18.60
C ASP A 242 -23.80 -19.94 18.71
#